data_f04cfef55cbec0048050cd2d610f4d08
#
_entry.id   f04cfef55cbec0048050cd2d610f4d08
#
_cell.length_a   1.000
_cell.length_b   1.000
_cell.length_c   1.000
_cell.angle_alpha   90.00
_cell.angle_beta   90.00
_cell.angle_gamma   90.00
#
_symmetry.space_group_name_H-M   'P 1'
#
loop_
_entity.id
_entity.type
_entity.pdbx_description
1 polymer ?
#
loop_
_entity_poly.entity_id
_entity_poly.type
_entity_poly.pdbx_seq_one_letter_code
_entity_poly.pdbx_strand_id
1 'polypeptide(L)'
;MEFKKVLVPVAGSPADEEAIKLACRLAKKDKGKIWAVSVVAVKRALPLDAEIDSEIQHSEGLLNKVENIAEEEDYEVETDILQARDAGPAIVDEAVERGVDLILMGFSYKRRFGQYSLGHVVPFVLKNSPCPVILYQQ
;
A
#
# COMPACT_ATOMS: atom_id res chain seq x y z
N MET A 1 -2.51 -4.92 21.14
CA MET A 1 -3.08 -4.47 19.85
C MET A 1 -3.20 -5.67 18.92
N GLU A 2 -4.37 -5.87 18.36
CA GLU A 2 -4.62 -6.96 17.43
C GLU A 2 -4.61 -6.45 16.00
N PHE A 3 -4.03 -7.22 15.08
CA PHE A 3 -3.99 -6.87 13.66
C PHE A 3 -4.79 -7.89 12.86
N LYS A 4 -6.10 -7.70 12.84
CA LYS A 4 -7.04 -8.61 12.15
C LYS A 4 -7.33 -8.21 10.71
N LYS A 5 -7.15 -6.93 10.38
CA LYS A 5 -7.36 -6.40 9.03
C LYS A 5 -6.28 -5.37 8.75
N VAL A 6 -5.36 -5.72 7.88
CA VAL A 6 -4.19 -4.89 7.57
C VAL A 6 -4.23 -4.47 6.10
N LEU A 7 -4.03 -3.17 5.86
CA LEU A 7 -3.90 -2.63 4.51
C LEU A 7 -2.44 -2.25 4.25
N VAL A 8 -1.87 -2.74 3.17
CA VAL A 8 -0.49 -2.44 2.79
C VAL A 8 -0.48 -1.84 1.38
N PRO A 9 -0.42 -0.50 1.27
CA PRO A 9 -0.21 0.13 -0.03
C PRO A 9 1.20 -0.15 -0.54
N VAL A 10 1.33 -0.53 -1.81
CA VAL A 10 2.61 -0.76 -2.45
C VAL A 10 2.75 0.15 -3.68
N ALA A 11 3.91 0.72 -3.87
CA ALA A 11 4.17 1.71 -4.91
C ALA A 11 5.47 1.47 -5.69
N GLY A 12 6.12 0.32 -5.49
CA GLY A 12 7.40 0.03 -6.11
C GLY A 12 8.59 0.55 -5.32
N SER A 13 8.39 0.93 -4.06
CA SER A 13 9.49 1.33 -3.18
C SER A 13 10.36 0.12 -2.83
N PRO A 14 11.69 0.29 -2.69
CA PRO A 14 12.55 -0.78 -2.18
C PRO A 14 12.11 -1.32 -0.81
N ALA A 15 11.37 -0.52 -0.06
CA ALA A 15 10.85 -0.89 1.25
C ALA A 15 9.62 -1.80 1.21
N ASP A 16 8.96 -1.95 0.06
CA ASP A 16 7.72 -2.72 -0.07
C ASP A 16 7.89 -4.18 0.35
N GLU A 17 8.97 -4.82 -0.05
CA GLU A 17 9.23 -6.22 0.30
C GLU A 17 9.24 -6.45 1.81
N GLU A 18 10.03 -5.65 2.53
CA GLU A 18 10.11 -5.77 3.99
C GLU A 18 8.81 -5.38 4.67
N ALA A 19 8.08 -4.40 4.11
CA ALA A 19 6.77 -4.02 4.63
C ALA A 19 5.77 -5.19 4.54
N ILE A 20 5.74 -5.89 3.42
CA ILE A 20 4.89 -7.08 3.26
C ILE A 20 5.29 -8.18 4.23
N LYS A 21 6.59 -8.45 4.39
CA LYS A 21 7.07 -9.45 5.35
C LYS A 21 6.63 -9.11 6.77
N LEU A 22 6.77 -7.84 7.16
CA LEU A 22 6.34 -7.38 8.48
C LEU A 22 4.84 -7.53 8.66
N ALA A 23 4.05 -7.14 7.67
CA ALA A 23 2.59 -7.29 7.71
C ALA A 23 2.19 -8.75 7.91
N CYS A 24 2.80 -9.67 7.18
CA CYS A 24 2.55 -11.10 7.33
C CYS A 24 2.85 -11.59 8.75
N ARG A 25 3.99 -11.18 9.31
CA ARG A 25 4.38 -11.58 10.66
C ARG A 25 3.45 -11.01 11.73
N LEU A 26 3.03 -9.76 11.59
CA LEU A 26 2.11 -9.14 12.53
C LEU A 26 0.70 -9.75 12.45
N ALA A 27 0.18 -9.95 11.25
CA ALA A 27 -1.16 -10.50 11.06
C ALA A 27 -1.26 -11.97 11.45
N LYS A 28 -0.18 -12.73 11.28
CA LYS A 28 -0.14 -14.18 11.55
C LYS A 28 -0.54 -14.52 12.99
N LYS A 29 -0.17 -13.68 13.94
CA LYS A 29 -0.49 -13.88 15.36
C LYS A 29 -2.00 -13.95 15.61
N ASP A 30 -2.75 -13.11 14.91
CA ASP A 30 -4.18 -12.93 15.10
C ASP A 30 -5.00 -13.57 13.97
N LYS A 31 -4.35 -14.31 13.07
CA LYS A 31 -4.94 -14.86 11.86
C LYS A 31 -5.62 -13.79 11.03
N GLY A 32 -4.98 -12.62 11.00
CA GLY A 32 -5.50 -11.44 10.34
C GLY A 32 -5.47 -11.53 8.83
N LYS A 33 -6.31 -10.74 8.20
CA LYS A 33 -6.39 -10.63 6.75
C LYS A 33 -5.56 -9.44 6.28
N ILE A 34 -4.84 -9.61 5.18
CA ILE A 34 -4.00 -8.56 4.61
C ILE A 34 -4.48 -8.27 3.19
N TRP A 35 -4.64 -6.99 2.89
CA TRP A 35 -4.86 -6.50 1.53
C TRP A 35 -3.67 -5.65 1.13
N ALA A 36 -3.01 -6.03 0.04
CA ALA A 36 -2.02 -5.20 -0.61
C ALA A 36 -2.66 -4.49 -1.79
N VAL A 37 -2.54 -3.19 -1.86
CA VAL A 37 -3.16 -2.39 -2.91
C VAL A 37 -2.13 -1.55 -3.64
N SER A 38 -2.29 -1.46 -4.95
CA SER A 38 -1.52 -0.56 -5.80
C SER A 38 -2.48 0.45 -6.42
N VAL A 39 -2.17 1.74 -6.29
CA VAL A 39 -3.02 2.80 -6.82
C VAL A 39 -2.48 3.27 -8.17
N VAL A 40 -3.33 3.21 -9.18
CA VAL A 40 -3.08 3.83 -10.48
C VAL A 40 -3.71 5.21 -10.45
N ALA A 41 -2.88 6.26 -10.50
CA ALA A 41 -3.34 7.64 -10.52
C ALA A 41 -3.77 8.00 -11.94
N VAL A 42 -5.06 8.29 -12.11
CA VAL A 42 -5.64 8.65 -13.41
C VAL A 42 -5.66 10.16 -13.57
N LYS A 43 -5.09 10.64 -14.68
CA LYS A 43 -5.08 12.07 -14.98
C LYS A 43 -6.49 12.63 -15.11
N ARG A 44 -6.70 13.87 -14.64
CA ARG A 44 -8.00 14.53 -14.68
C ARG A 44 -8.60 14.68 -16.07
N ALA A 45 -7.75 14.69 -17.11
CA ALA A 45 -8.18 14.75 -18.50
C ALA A 45 -8.81 13.44 -19.00
N LEU A 46 -8.68 12.34 -18.26
CA LEU A 46 -9.21 11.04 -18.62
C LEU A 46 -10.38 10.64 -17.71
N PRO A 47 -11.31 9.79 -18.21
CA PRO A 47 -12.32 9.19 -17.33
C PRO A 47 -11.64 8.38 -16.21
N LEU A 48 -12.26 8.33 -15.04
CA LEU A 48 -11.70 7.62 -13.89
C LEU A 48 -11.53 6.12 -14.15
N ASP A 49 -12.35 5.54 -15.00
CA ASP A 49 -12.29 4.14 -15.39
C ASP A 49 -11.44 3.88 -16.66
N ALA A 50 -10.68 4.89 -17.11
CA ALA A 50 -9.80 4.73 -18.26
C ALA A 50 -8.79 3.61 -18.00
N GLU A 51 -8.65 2.70 -18.97
CA GLU A 51 -7.65 1.64 -18.89
C GLU A 51 -6.32 2.15 -19.44
N ILE A 52 -5.33 2.28 -18.56
CA ILE A 52 -3.98 2.68 -18.91
C ILE A 52 -3.11 1.43 -18.80
N ASP A 53 -3.02 0.69 -19.90
CA ASP A 53 -2.44 -0.66 -19.94
C ASP A 53 -1.05 -0.72 -19.30
N SER A 54 -0.16 0.23 -19.61
CA SER A 54 1.20 0.23 -19.07
C SER A 54 1.22 0.36 -17.54
N GLU A 55 0.36 1.21 -16.98
CA GLU A 55 0.28 1.42 -15.54
C GLU A 55 -0.40 0.25 -14.84
N ILE A 56 -1.42 -0.34 -15.46
CA ILE A 56 -2.08 -1.53 -14.93
C ILE A 56 -1.11 -2.71 -14.93
N GLN A 57 -0.34 -2.92 -16.00
CA GLN A 57 0.68 -3.96 -16.05
C GLN A 57 1.77 -3.77 -15.00
N HIS A 58 2.18 -2.52 -14.77
CA HIS A 58 3.15 -2.20 -13.72
C HIS A 58 2.60 -2.58 -12.34
N SER A 59 1.37 -2.20 -12.04
CA SER A 59 0.70 -2.56 -10.78
C SER A 59 0.53 -4.06 -10.63
N GLU A 60 0.14 -4.76 -11.68
CA GLU A 60 0.03 -6.23 -11.66
C GLU A 60 1.38 -6.87 -11.34
N GLY A 61 2.46 -6.34 -11.90
CA GLY A 61 3.83 -6.81 -11.61
C GLY A 61 4.21 -6.61 -10.15
N LEU A 62 3.87 -5.46 -9.57
CA LEU A 62 4.09 -5.20 -8.15
C LEU A 62 3.31 -6.16 -7.27
N LEU A 63 2.04 -6.38 -7.58
CA LEU A 63 1.18 -7.26 -6.80
C LEU A 63 1.57 -8.73 -6.94
N ASN A 64 2.07 -9.15 -8.10
CA ASN A 64 2.63 -10.50 -8.27
C ASN A 64 3.84 -10.71 -7.37
N LYS A 65 4.71 -9.71 -7.24
CA LYS A 65 5.85 -9.78 -6.31
C LYS A 65 5.36 -9.90 -4.86
N VAL A 66 4.31 -9.15 -4.51
CA VAL A 66 3.71 -9.22 -3.16
C VAL A 66 3.23 -10.64 -2.88
N GLU A 67 2.52 -11.25 -3.82
CA GLU A 67 2.02 -12.61 -3.66
C GLU A 67 3.16 -13.62 -3.48
N ASN A 68 4.26 -13.47 -4.22
CA ASN A 68 5.44 -14.31 -4.08
C ASN A 68 6.11 -14.16 -2.70
N ILE A 69 6.21 -12.92 -2.21
CA ILE A 69 6.77 -12.64 -0.89
C ILE A 69 5.89 -13.27 0.20
N ALA A 70 4.57 -13.11 0.08
CA ALA A 70 3.61 -13.68 1.02
C ALA A 70 3.70 -15.21 1.05
N GLU A 71 3.86 -15.83 -0.11
CA GLU A 71 4.05 -17.28 -0.22
C GLU A 71 5.33 -17.73 0.51
N GLU A 72 6.42 -17.00 0.36
CA GLU A 72 7.65 -17.27 1.11
C GLU A 72 7.47 -17.13 2.62
N GLU A 73 6.61 -16.21 3.05
CA GLU A 73 6.26 -16.03 4.47
C GLU A 73 5.18 -17.01 4.94
N ASP A 74 4.74 -17.91 4.06
CA ASP A 74 3.69 -18.90 4.34
C ASP A 74 2.41 -18.23 4.84
N TYR A 75 1.99 -17.17 4.17
CA TYR A 75 0.78 -16.42 4.52
C TYR A 75 0.08 -15.92 3.25
N GLU A 76 -1.26 -15.84 3.31
CA GLU A 76 -2.07 -15.38 2.19
C GLU A 76 -2.30 -13.87 2.27
N VAL A 77 -2.06 -13.18 1.15
CA VAL A 77 -2.32 -11.75 0.99
C VAL A 77 -3.25 -11.55 -0.21
N GLU A 78 -4.35 -10.85 0.00
CA GLU A 78 -5.20 -10.45 -1.11
C GLU A 78 -4.64 -9.19 -1.77
N THR A 79 -4.77 -9.09 -3.07
CA THR A 79 -4.23 -7.96 -3.85
C THR A 79 -5.34 -7.28 -4.65
N ASP A 80 -5.22 -5.97 -4.82
CA ASP A 80 -6.17 -5.19 -5.61
C ASP A 80 -5.50 -3.97 -6.23
N ILE A 81 -6.01 -3.58 -7.40
CA ILE A 81 -5.58 -2.35 -8.08
C ILE A 81 -6.69 -1.32 -7.94
N LEU A 82 -6.33 -0.15 -7.45
CA LEU A 82 -7.26 0.97 -7.28
C LEU A 82 -6.96 2.03 -8.35
N GLN A 83 -7.99 2.52 -9.02
CA GLN A 83 -7.89 3.67 -9.90
C GLN A 83 -8.46 4.89 -9.21
N ALA A 84 -7.69 5.96 -9.12
CA ALA A 84 -8.08 7.17 -8.42
C ALA A 84 -7.35 8.38 -8.97
N ARG A 85 -7.81 9.57 -8.63
CA ARG A 85 -7.11 10.81 -9.01
C ARG A 85 -5.83 11.00 -8.19
N ASP A 86 -5.89 10.67 -6.89
CA ASP A 86 -4.79 10.82 -5.96
C ASP A 86 -4.65 9.57 -5.09
N ALA A 87 -3.43 9.13 -4.84
CA ALA A 87 -3.17 7.90 -4.09
C ALA A 87 -3.50 8.02 -2.60
N GLY A 88 -3.17 9.14 -1.96
CA GLY A 88 -3.43 9.32 -0.53
C GLY A 88 -4.89 9.14 -0.15
N PRO A 89 -5.81 9.92 -0.75
CA PRO A 89 -7.24 9.74 -0.52
C PRO A 89 -7.75 8.34 -0.85
N ALA A 90 -7.26 7.72 -1.92
CA ALA A 90 -7.68 6.37 -2.29
C ALA A 90 -7.32 5.34 -1.21
N ILE A 91 -6.13 5.44 -0.63
CA ILE A 91 -5.68 4.55 0.44
C ILE A 91 -6.54 4.74 1.69
N VAL A 92 -6.79 5.97 2.07
CA VAL A 92 -7.62 6.26 3.25
C VAL A 92 -9.06 5.76 3.05
N ASP A 93 -9.63 5.98 1.88
CA ASP A 93 -10.98 5.50 1.55
C ASP A 93 -11.07 3.97 1.60
N GLU A 94 -10.07 3.27 1.06
CA GLU A 94 -9.99 1.81 1.17
C GLU A 94 -9.91 1.34 2.61
N ALA A 95 -9.12 2.02 3.42
CA ALA A 95 -9.01 1.70 4.84
C ALA A 95 -10.35 1.83 5.55
N VAL A 96 -11.11 2.87 5.25
CA VAL A 96 -12.45 3.08 5.80
C VAL A 96 -13.42 2.00 5.32
N GLU A 97 -13.48 1.75 4.01
CA GLU A 97 -14.40 0.76 3.44
C GLU A 97 -14.15 -0.64 3.95
N ARG A 98 -12.92 -1.04 4.06
CA ARG A 98 -12.54 -2.38 4.54
C ARG A 98 -12.55 -2.49 6.06
N GLY A 99 -12.65 -1.37 6.75
CA GLY A 99 -12.61 -1.36 8.22
C GLY A 99 -11.32 -1.90 8.79
N VAL A 100 -10.18 -1.54 8.18
CA VAL A 100 -8.89 -2.06 8.62
C VAL A 100 -8.49 -1.48 9.97
N ASP A 101 -7.70 -2.24 10.71
CA ASP A 101 -7.20 -1.82 12.02
C ASP A 101 -5.73 -1.41 11.99
N LEU A 102 -5.10 -1.50 10.82
CA LEU A 102 -3.72 -1.06 10.62
C LEU A 102 -3.49 -0.73 9.15
N ILE A 103 -2.81 0.40 8.89
CA ILE A 103 -2.18 0.68 7.59
C ILE A 103 -0.68 0.54 7.80
N LEU A 104 -0.02 -0.31 7.01
CA LEU A 104 1.42 -0.49 7.07
C LEU A 104 2.03 -0.10 5.73
N MET A 105 2.88 0.90 5.73
CA MET A 105 3.50 1.44 4.53
C MET A 105 5.01 1.34 4.59
N GLY A 106 5.61 0.82 3.52
CA GLY A 106 7.04 0.96 3.28
C GLY A 106 7.32 2.26 2.55
N PHE A 107 8.40 2.91 2.90
CA PHE A 107 8.81 4.11 2.19
C PHE A 107 10.33 4.27 2.21
N SER A 108 10.82 5.03 1.22
CA SER A 108 12.20 5.49 1.19
C SER A 108 12.18 7.01 1.02
N TYR A 109 13.05 7.70 1.74
CA TYR A 109 13.17 9.14 1.54
C TYR A 109 13.66 9.43 0.14
N LYS A 110 12.99 10.36 -0.52
CA LYS A 110 13.46 10.91 -1.79
C LYS A 110 14.41 12.05 -1.50
N ARG A 111 15.64 11.94 -1.98
CA ARG A 111 16.61 13.01 -1.86
C ARG A 111 16.49 13.94 -3.07
N ARG A 112 16.17 15.19 -2.83
CA ARG A 112 16.05 16.20 -3.87
C ARG A 112 16.73 17.47 -3.38
N PHE A 113 17.67 17.99 -4.17
CA PHE A 113 18.44 19.19 -3.79
C PHE A 113 19.09 19.12 -2.41
N GLY A 114 19.60 17.94 -2.05
CA GLY A 114 20.22 17.73 -0.73
C GLY A 114 19.25 17.57 0.43
N GLN A 115 17.95 17.58 0.18
CA GLN A 115 16.91 17.40 1.21
C GLN A 115 16.18 16.08 1.01
N TYR A 116 15.76 15.49 2.13
CA TYR A 116 14.93 14.28 2.12
C TYR A 116 13.46 14.66 2.21
N SER A 117 12.62 13.95 1.44
CA SER A 117 11.18 14.19 1.41
C SER A 117 10.41 12.88 1.50
N LEU A 118 9.31 12.89 2.24
CA LEU A 118 8.35 11.80 2.32
C LEU A 118 7.39 11.75 1.12
N GLY A 119 7.41 12.77 0.26
CA GLY A 119 6.43 12.93 -0.82
C GLY A 119 5.07 13.37 -0.27
N HIS A 120 3.99 13.07 -0.99
CA HIS A 120 2.64 13.53 -0.64
C HIS A 120 1.77 12.45 0.01
N VAL A 121 1.98 11.19 -0.31
CA VAL A 121 1.12 10.08 0.10
C VAL A 121 1.23 9.82 1.60
N VAL A 122 2.46 9.67 2.10
CA VAL A 122 2.69 9.35 3.51
C VAL A 122 2.13 10.42 4.45
N PRO A 123 2.43 11.73 4.26
CA PRO A 123 1.85 12.76 5.13
C PRO A 123 0.33 12.79 5.09
N PHE A 124 -0.28 12.59 3.92
CA PHE A 124 -1.73 12.55 3.79
C PHE A 124 -2.34 11.39 4.58
N VAL A 125 -1.79 10.20 4.44
CA VAL A 125 -2.26 9.01 5.15
C VAL A 125 -2.10 9.18 6.67
N LEU A 126 -0.96 9.69 7.11
CA LEU A 126 -0.73 9.94 8.55
C LEU A 126 -1.77 10.89 9.14
N LYS A 127 -2.12 11.94 8.38
CA LYS A 127 -3.09 12.94 8.84
C LYS A 127 -4.53 12.43 8.85
N ASN A 128 -4.90 11.58 7.90
CA ASN A 128 -6.31 11.24 7.63
C ASN A 128 -6.66 9.78 7.91
N SER A 129 -5.72 8.95 8.34
CA SER A 129 -5.97 7.53 8.59
C SER A 129 -7.04 7.31 9.66
N PRO A 130 -7.99 6.38 9.42
CA PRO A 130 -8.97 6.01 10.44
C PRO A 130 -8.43 5.06 11.51
N CYS A 131 -7.18 4.62 11.39
CA CYS A 131 -6.58 3.60 12.24
C CYS A 131 -5.08 3.88 12.45
N PRO A 132 -4.41 3.15 13.34
CA PRO A 132 -2.97 3.24 13.49
C PRO A 132 -2.23 3.00 12.17
N VAL A 133 -1.09 3.69 12.02
CA VAL A 133 -0.23 3.57 10.84
C VAL A 133 1.17 3.19 11.29
N ILE A 134 1.73 2.17 10.65
CA ILE A 134 3.14 1.81 10.82
C ILE A 134 3.87 2.20 9.53
N LEU A 135 4.98 2.89 9.69
CA LEU A 135 5.87 3.23 8.58
C LEU A 135 7.15 2.42 8.70
N TYR A 136 7.48 1.71 7.64
CA TYR A 136 8.77 1.02 7.53
C TYR A 136 9.65 1.81 6.56
N GLN A 137 10.74 2.35 7.07
CA GLN A 137 11.67 3.17 6.30
C GLN A 137 12.91 2.37 5.92
N GLN A 138 13.28 2.48 4.67
CA GLN A 138 14.49 1.83 4.17
C GLN A 138 15.33 2.78 3.33
#